data_9e7251a1620121da90bd772db9fb8092
#
_entry.id   9e7251a1620121da90bd772db9fb8092
#
_cell.length_a   1.000
_cell.length_b   1.000
_cell.length_c   1.000
_cell.angle_alpha   90.00
_cell.angle_beta   90.00
_cell.angle_gamma   90.00
#
_symmetry.space_group_name_H-M   'P 1'
#
loop_
_entity.id
_entity.type
_entity.pdbx_description
1 polymer ?
#
loop_
_entity_poly.entity_id
_entity_poly.type
_entity_poly.pdbx_seq_one_letter_code
_entity_poly.pdbx_strand_id
1 'polypeptide(L)'
;DVAGRCHVVPVGVDLADVPVRSVDAPTPDVPTVLWNQRWDHDKNPTAVFNALGRLADEGIGFAVAVVGENERVDPREFTLARERLGDRVVQFGFLDRPAYADLLGRADVVVSAAHHEFFGIAVVEAIAAGCLPVLPAHQSYPGLVGDWADVALYPDGGLTTRLRDVLVDLPAWRARAVGLDASIRRFDWLTVVSDYDDRLERLAVDGPPLGAH
;
A
#
# COMPACT_ATOMS: atom_id res chain seq x y z
N ASP A 1 -8.79 28.42 21.10
CA ASP A 1 -8.76 27.71 19.83
C ASP A 1 -7.80 26.52 19.92
N VAL A 2 -8.34 25.29 19.83
CA VAL A 2 -7.55 24.05 19.92
C VAL A 2 -6.78 23.81 18.62
N ALA A 3 -7.33 24.21 17.48
CA ALA A 3 -6.73 23.97 16.17
C ALA A 3 -5.33 24.58 16.01
N GLY A 4 -5.09 25.76 16.58
CA GLY A 4 -3.77 26.40 16.56
C GLY A 4 -2.70 25.72 17.43
N ARG A 5 -3.09 24.70 18.22
CA ARG A 5 -2.19 23.91 19.09
C ARG A 5 -2.07 22.44 18.66
N CYS A 6 -2.71 22.08 17.55
CA CYS A 6 -2.65 20.74 17.00
C CYS A 6 -1.61 20.69 15.88
N HIS A 7 -0.74 19.72 15.93
CA HIS A 7 0.24 19.45 14.89
C HIS A 7 0.01 18.06 14.31
N VAL A 8 -0.02 17.97 12.99
CA VAL A 8 -0.06 16.69 12.30
C VAL A 8 1.38 16.21 12.13
N VAL A 9 1.66 15.02 12.64
CA VAL A 9 2.94 14.35 12.50
C VAL A 9 2.70 13.04 11.76
N PRO A 10 3.42 12.75 10.67
CA PRO A 10 3.22 11.53 9.92
C PRO A 10 3.65 10.31 10.75
N VAL A 11 3.00 9.17 10.52
CA VAL A 11 3.45 7.90 11.10
C VAL A 11 4.78 7.50 10.43
N GLY A 12 5.79 7.19 11.25
CA GLY A 12 7.06 6.65 10.75
C GLY A 12 6.91 5.15 10.41
N VAL A 13 7.50 4.74 9.31
CA VAL A 13 7.56 3.35 8.85
C VAL A 13 8.99 2.88 8.82
N ASP A 14 9.25 1.70 9.38
CA ASP A 14 10.59 1.11 9.28
C ASP A 14 10.78 0.52 7.87
N LEU A 15 11.57 1.21 7.06
CA LEU A 15 11.88 0.83 5.69
C LEU A 15 13.28 0.22 5.53
N ALA A 16 13.99 -0.08 6.64
CA ALA A 16 15.37 -0.59 6.59
C ALA A 16 15.49 -1.91 5.81
N ASP A 17 14.53 -2.82 6.01
CA ASP A 17 14.52 -4.13 5.36
C ASP A 17 13.69 -4.15 4.05
N VAL A 18 13.13 -3.02 3.65
CA VAL A 18 12.34 -2.94 2.42
C VAL A 18 13.28 -2.84 1.22
N PRO A 19 13.24 -3.81 0.30
CA PRO A 19 14.11 -3.79 -0.87
C PRO A 19 13.82 -2.58 -1.76
N VAL A 20 14.83 -2.13 -2.49
CA VAL A 20 14.68 -1.09 -3.51
C VAL A 20 14.77 -1.77 -4.88
N ARG A 21 13.71 -1.70 -5.66
CA ARG A 21 13.75 -2.20 -7.03
C ARG A 21 14.66 -1.33 -7.89
N SER A 22 15.51 -1.96 -8.67
CA SER A 22 16.30 -1.23 -9.68
C SER A 22 15.38 -0.58 -10.71
N VAL A 23 15.68 0.66 -11.11
CA VAL A 23 14.98 1.35 -12.21
C VAL A 23 15.11 0.59 -13.54
N ASP A 24 16.19 -0.18 -13.71
CA ASP A 24 16.46 -0.99 -14.90
C ASP A 24 15.90 -2.42 -14.78
N ALA A 25 15.15 -2.73 -13.70
CA ALA A 25 14.55 -4.06 -13.55
C ALA A 25 13.58 -4.35 -14.71
N PRO A 26 13.73 -5.51 -15.37
CA PRO A 26 12.86 -5.85 -16.49
C PRO A 26 11.41 -5.95 -16.03
N THR A 27 10.50 -5.50 -16.89
CA THR A 27 9.07 -5.74 -16.67
C THR A 27 8.78 -7.21 -16.87
N PRO A 28 8.15 -7.91 -15.92
CA PRO A 28 7.81 -9.32 -16.08
C PRO A 28 6.69 -9.49 -17.11
N ASP A 29 6.69 -10.63 -17.81
CA ASP A 29 5.60 -11.01 -18.74
C ASP A 29 4.28 -11.19 -17.98
N VAL A 30 4.34 -11.64 -16.73
CA VAL A 30 3.19 -11.82 -15.85
C VAL A 30 3.42 -11.02 -14.57
N PRO A 31 2.83 -9.81 -14.45
CA PRO A 31 3.00 -8.96 -13.27
C PRO A 31 2.31 -9.57 -12.05
N THR A 32 2.92 -9.36 -10.87
CA THR A 32 2.37 -9.78 -9.59
C THR A 32 1.63 -8.65 -8.91
N VAL A 33 0.33 -8.85 -8.69
CA VAL A 33 -0.53 -7.96 -7.90
C VAL A 33 -0.46 -8.38 -6.43
N LEU A 34 -0.12 -7.45 -5.57
CA LEU A 34 -0.01 -7.65 -4.12
C LEU A 34 -1.21 -7.02 -3.41
N TRP A 35 -1.89 -7.80 -2.60
CA TRP A 35 -2.82 -7.33 -1.57
C TRP A 35 -2.24 -7.71 -0.21
N ASN A 36 -1.74 -6.72 0.56
CA ASN A 36 -0.96 -6.90 1.78
C ASN A 36 -1.60 -6.26 3.01
N GLN A 37 -2.85 -6.54 3.24
CA GLN A 37 -3.62 -5.95 4.33
C GLN A 37 -4.10 -7.04 5.30
N ARG A 38 -4.46 -6.64 6.54
CA ARG A 38 -5.13 -7.54 7.47
C ARG A 38 -6.40 -8.11 6.82
N TRP A 39 -6.68 -9.35 7.10
CA TRP A 39 -7.87 -10.03 6.58
C TRP A 39 -9.11 -9.59 7.36
N ASP A 40 -9.52 -8.36 7.14
CA ASP A 40 -10.61 -7.70 7.86
C ASP A 40 -11.58 -7.05 6.87
N HIS A 41 -12.84 -6.95 7.28
CA HIS A 41 -13.93 -6.42 6.45
C HIS A 41 -13.70 -4.95 6.04
N ASP A 42 -13.06 -4.15 6.88
CA ASP A 42 -12.75 -2.74 6.59
C ASP A 42 -11.75 -2.55 5.45
N LYS A 43 -10.99 -3.60 5.10
CA LYS A 43 -10.07 -3.62 3.95
C LYS A 43 -10.75 -4.00 2.63
N ASN A 44 -12.05 -4.34 2.68
CA ASN A 44 -12.89 -4.63 1.50
C ASN A 44 -12.24 -5.63 0.53
N PRO A 45 -11.79 -6.80 1.00
CA PRO A 45 -11.16 -7.81 0.15
C PRO A 45 -12.06 -8.25 -0.98
N THR A 46 -13.39 -8.30 -0.75
CA THR A 46 -14.39 -8.69 -1.74
C THR A 46 -14.32 -7.84 -3.01
N ALA A 47 -14.12 -6.52 -2.88
CA ALA A 47 -14.00 -5.63 -4.05
C ALA A 47 -12.75 -5.97 -4.87
N VAL A 48 -11.62 -6.20 -4.20
CA VAL A 48 -10.35 -6.58 -4.86
C VAL A 48 -10.49 -7.92 -5.55
N PHE A 49 -11.00 -8.95 -4.85
CA PHE A 49 -11.16 -10.29 -5.43
C PHE A 49 -12.13 -10.32 -6.59
N ASN A 50 -13.22 -9.55 -6.53
CA ASN A 50 -14.14 -9.41 -7.65
C ASN A 50 -13.49 -8.70 -8.84
N ALA A 51 -12.68 -7.68 -8.63
CA ALA A 51 -11.95 -7.02 -9.70
C ALA A 51 -10.95 -7.98 -10.37
N LEU A 52 -10.12 -8.66 -9.58
CA LEU A 52 -9.16 -9.65 -10.08
C LEU A 52 -9.86 -10.81 -10.81
N GLY A 53 -10.96 -11.30 -10.25
CA GLY A 53 -11.75 -12.34 -10.91
C GLY A 53 -12.30 -11.94 -12.28
N ARG A 54 -12.79 -10.70 -12.42
CA ARG A 54 -13.23 -10.16 -13.73
C ARG A 54 -12.08 -10.06 -14.72
N LEU A 55 -10.91 -9.57 -14.27
CA LEU A 55 -9.73 -9.47 -15.13
C LEU A 55 -9.22 -10.84 -15.57
N ALA A 56 -9.30 -11.85 -14.68
CA ALA A 56 -8.99 -13.23 -15.04
C ALA A 56 -9.96 -13.78 -16.10
N ASP A 57 -11.27 -13.52 -15.97
CA ASP A 57 -12.30 -13.91 -16.94
C ASP A 57 -12.11 -13.21 -18.31
N GLU A 58 -11.56 -11.99 -18.31
CA GLU A 58 -11.16 -11.24 -19.51
C GLU A 58 -9.85 -11.72 -20.15
N GLY A 59 -9.16 -12.68 -19.53
CA GLY A 59 -7.89 -13.23 -20.04
C GLY A 59 -6.67 -12.36 -19.78
N ILE A 60 -6.75 -11.33 -18.90
CA ILE A 60 -5.62 -10.50 -18.52
C ILE A 60 -4.59 -11.35 -17.76
N GLY A 61 -3.31 -11.27 -18.16
CA GLY A 61 -2.20 -11.98 -17.53
C GLY A 61 -1.76 -11.28 -16.23
N PHE A 62 -1.85 -11.97 -15.09
CA PHE A 62 -1.28 -11.54 -13.82
C PHE A 62 -1.17 -12.72 -12.85
N ALA A 63 -0.25 -12.60 -11.89
CA ALA A 63 -0.22 -13.40 -10.67
C ALA A 63 -0.73 -12.55 -9.49
N VAL A 64 -1.15 -13.18 -8.40
CA VAL A 64 -1.60 -12.47 -7.21
C VAL A 64 -1.01 -13.06 -5.93
N ALA A 65 -0.53 -12.18 -5.07
CA ALA A 65 -0.15 -12.48 -3.70
C ALA A 65 -1.15 -11.84 -2.75
N VAL A 66 -1.77 -12.67 -1.90
CA VAL A 66 -2.72 -12.25 -0.86
C VAL A 66 -2.09 -12.54 0.48
N VAL A 67 -1.56 -11.51 1.14
CA VAL A 67 -0.82 -11.67 2.39
C VAL A 67 -1.34 -10.73 3.46
N GLY A 68 -1.24 -11.14 4.72
CA GLY A 68 -1.65 -10.35 5.87
C GLY A 68 -1.94 -11.20 7.08
N GLU A 69 -2.06 -10.54 8.23
CA GLU A 69 -2.46 -11.19 9.47
C GLU A 69 -3.92 -11.65 9.39
N ASN A 70 -4.14 -12.88 9.79
CA ASN A 70 -5.44 -13.48 9.97
C ASN A 70 -5.56 -14.00 11.41
N GLU A 71 -6.20 -13.24 12.27
CA GLU A 71 -6.43 -13.63 13.67
C GLU A 71 -7.58 -14.64 13.86
N ARG A 72 -8.31 -14.93 12.78
CA ARG A 72 -9.53 -15.74 12.81
C ARG A 72 -9.49 -16.81 11.73
N VAL A 73 -10.45 -17.73 11.79
CA VAL A 73 -10.70 -18.72 10.72
C VAL A 73 -10.84 -17.99 9.40
N ASP A 74 -10.17 -18.50 8.35
CA ASP A 74 -10.17 -17.89 7.01
C ASP A 74 -11.58 -17.46 6.59
N PRO A 75 -11.82 -16.17 6.35
CA PRO A 75 -13.13 -15.73 5.92
C PRO A 75 -13.47 -16.42 4.59
N ARG A 76 -14.72 -16.85 4.46
CA ARG A 76 -15.19 -17.60 3.28
C ARG A 76 -14.83 -16.90 1.95
N GLU A 77 -14.83 -15.59 1.93
CA GLU A 77 -14.49 -14.78 0.76
C GLU A 77 -13.07 -15.01 0.25
N PHE A 78 -12.11 -15.26 1.15
CA PHE A 78 -10.72 -15.55 0.80
C PHE A 78 -10.58 -16.94 0.18
N THR A 79 -11.28 -17.94 0.74
CA THR A 79 -11.31 -19.29 0.19
C THR A 79 -11.91 -19.29 -1.23
N LEU A 80 -13.06 -18.63 -1.41
CA LEU A 80 -13.71 -18.52 -2.72
C LEU A 80 -12.84 -17.76 -3.74
N ALA A 81 -12.15 -16.72 -3.30
CA ALA A 81 -11.22 -15.97 -4.16
C ALA A 81 -10.04 -16.84 -4.61
N ARG A 82 -9.46 -17.61 -3.69
CA ARG A 82 -8.37 -18.55 -3.99
C ARG A 82 -8.80 -19.61 -4.99
N GLU A 83 -9.99 -20.20 -4.80
CA GLU A 83 -10.55 -21.18 -5.72
C GLU A 83 -10.79 -20.59 -7.12
N ARG A 84 -11.36 -19.38 -7.20
CA ARG A 84 -11.64 -18.69 -8.46
C ARG A 84 -10.39 -18.28 -9.22
N LEU A 85 -9.37 -17.81 -8.52
CA LEU A 85 -8.11 -17.31 -9.12
C LEU A 85 -7.14 -18.45 -9.44
N GLY A 86 -7.29 -19.62 -8.77
CA GLY A 86 -6.55 -20.84 -9.07
C GLY A 86 -5.03 -20.63 -9.10
N ASP A 87 -4.39 -21.09 -10.18
CA ASP A 87 -2.93 -21.05 -10.35
C ASP A 87 -2.34 -19.62 -10.41
N ARG A 88 -3.18 -18.59 -10.51
CA ARG A 88 -2.73 -17.20 -10.42
C ARG A 88 -2.30 -16.82 -9.01
N VAL A 89 -2.75 -17.54 -7.98
CA VAL A 89 -2.40 -17.28 -6.57
C VAL A 89 -1.03 -17.87 -6.27
N VAL A 90 -0.01 -17.01 -6.25
CA VAL A 90 1.39 -17.40 -6.02
C VAL A 90 1.80 -17.35 -4.55
N GLN A 91 1.05 -16.62 -3.72
CA GLN A 91 1.24 -16.54 -2.28
C GLN A 91 -0.10 -16.29 -1.60
N PHE A 92 -0.33 -16.96 -0.45
CA PHE A 92 -1.57 -16.83 0.30
C PHE A 92 -1.34 -17.05 1.80
N GLY A 93 -1.76 -16.09 2.62
CA GLY A 93 -1.67 -16.17 4.07
C GLY A 93 -0.55 -15.31 4.66
N PHE A 94 -0.24 -15.56 5.94
CA PHE A 94 0.78 -14.83 6.68
C PHE A 94 2.19 -15.16 6.17
N LEU A 95 3.04 -14.14 6.16
CA LEU A 95 4.49 -14.27 5.94
C LEU A 95 5.25 -13.67 7.11
N ASP A 96 6.36 -14.26 7.48
CA ASP A 96 7.34 -13.62 8.35
C ASP A 96 8.03 -12.44 7.66
N ARG A 97 8.72 -11.62 8.42
CA ARG A 97 9.33 -10.39 7.88
C ARG A 97 10.31 -10.63 6.72
N PRO A 98 11.23 -11.61 6.77
CA PRO A 98 12.14 -11.88 5.64
C PRO A 98 11.40 -12.31 4.37
N ALA A 99 10.45 -13.23 4.48
CA ALA A 99 9.67 -13.69 3.33
C ALA A 99 8.76 -12.59 2.75
N TYR A 100 8.24 -11.72 3.62
CA TYR A 100 7.47 -10.55 3.20
C TYR A 100 8.34 -9.54 2.45
N ALA A 101 9.54 -9.22 2.94
CA ALA A 101 10.49 -8.35 2.25
C ALA A 101 10.87 -8.89 0.87
N ASP A 102 11.14 -10.21 0.76
CA ASP A 102 11.39 -10.87 -0.53
C ASP A 102 10.18 -10.75 -1.49
N LEU A 103 8.96 -10.92 -0.98
CA LEU A 103 7.75 -10.72 -1.78
C LEU A 103 7.61 -9.28 -2.24
N LEU A 104 7.85 -8.28 -1.39
CA LEU A 104 7.82 -6.86 -1.76
C LEU A 104 8.77 -6.57 -2.92
N GLY A 105 9.99 -7.14 -2.92
CA GLY A 105 10.96 -6.98 -4.01
C GLY A 105 10.51 -7.55 -5.35
N ARG A 106 9.56 -8.50 -5.34
CA ARG A 106 9.05 -9.19 -6.55
C ARG A 106 7.67 -8.71 -7.00
N ALA A 107 6.89 -8.09 -6.11
CA ALA A 107 5.57 -7.58 -6.43
C ALA A 107 5.65 -6.36 -7.37
N ASP A 108 4.72 -6.23 -8.28
CA ASP A 108 4.70 -5.19 -9.32
C ASP A 108 3.66 -4.12 -9.05
N VAL A 109 2.52 -4.50 -8.52
CA VAL A 109 1.38 -3.62 -8.25
C VAL A 109 0.89 -3.89 -6.83
N VAL A 110 0.71 -2.85 -6.03
CA VAL A 110 -0.01 -2.95 -4.75
C VAL A 110 -1.42 -2.41 -4.90
N VAL A 111 -2.41 -3.18 -4.45
CA VAL A 111 -3.82 -2.82 -4.56
C VAL A 111 -4.48 -2.69 -3.20
N SER A 112 -5.30 -1.66 -3.03
CA SER A 112 -6.21 -1.51 -1.89
C SER A 112 -7.61 -1.11 -2.36
N ALA A 113 -8.61 -1.54 -1.59
CA ALA A 113 -10.00 -1.09 -1.70
C ALA A 113 -10.58 -0.76 -0.31
N ALA A 114 -9.73 -0.42 0.65
CA ALA A 114 -10.09 -0.22 2.04
C ALA A 114 -11.15 0.88 2.21
N HIS A 115 -12.18 0.59 3.02
CA HIS A 115 -13.16 1.56 3.47
C HIS A 115 -12.59 2.46 4.56
N HIS A 116 -11.70 1.89 5.40
CA HIS A 116 -11.01 2.61 6.47
C HIS A 116 -9.51 2.33 6.42
N GLU A 117 -8.76 3.41 6.26
CA GLU A 117 -7.30 3.39 6.34
C GLU A 117 -6.80 4.68 7.00
N PHE A 118 -6.12 4.53 8.13
CA PHE A 118 -5.62 5.68 8.88
C PHE A 118 -4.32 6.23 8.32
N PHE A 119 -3.44 5.34 7.85
CA PHE A 119 -2.18 5.73 7.26
C PHE A 119 -1.80 4.85 6.05
N GLY A 120 -1.76 3.52 6.21
CA GLY A 120 -1.43 2.58 5.14
C GLY A 120 0.02 2.12 5.15
N ILE A 121 0.54 1.70 6.32
CA ILE A 121 1.94 1.24 6.49
C ILE A 121 2.32 0.21 5.42
N ALA A 122 1.51 -0.83 5.24
CA ALA A 122 1.78 -1.88 4.27
C ALA A 122 1.83 -1.37 2.82
N VAL A 123 1.03 -0.34 2.50
CA VAL A 123 1.06 0.32 1.18
C VAL A 123 2.34 1.16 1.04
N VAL A 124 2.76 1.87 2.09
CA VAL A 124 4.04 2.61 2.11
C VAL A 124 5.20 1.67 1.84
N GLU A 125 5.28 0.52 2.53
CA GLU A 125 6.32 -0.49 2.32
C GLU A 125 6.34 -0.99 0.86
N ALA A 126 5.18 -1.30 0.29
CA ALA A 126 5.08 -1.79 -1.08
C ALA A 126 5.52 -0.72 -2.11
N ILE A 127 5.11 0.54 -1.94
CA ILE A 127 5.55 1.64 -2.81
C ILE A 127 7.05 1.87 -2.67
N ALA A 128 7.59 1.86 -1.45
CA ALA A 128 9.02 2.01 -1.19
C ALA A 128 9.86 0.88 -1.84
N ALA A 129 9.28 -0.30 -1.99
CA ALA A 129 9.88 -1.42 -2.73
C ALA A 129 9.76 -1.30 -4.27
N GLY A 130 9.04 -0.29 -4.78
CA GLY A 130 8.84 -0.05 -6.21
C GLY A 130 7.56 -0.67 -6.79
N CYS A 131 6.59 -1.08 -5.97
CA CYS A 131 5.28 -1.47 -6.45
C CYS A 131 4.49 -0.24 -6.93
N LEU A 132 3.83 -0.38 -8.08
CA LEU A 132 2.89 0.63 -8.56
C LEU A 132 1.58 0.57 -7.75
N PRO A 133 1.14 1.65 -7.11
CA PRO A 133 -0.07 1.63 -6.31
C PRO A 133 -1.34 1.77 -7.15
N VAL A 134 -2.39 1.02 -6.78
CA VAL A 134 -3.76 1.17 -7.24
C VAL A 134 -4.66 1.31 -6.01
N LEU A 135 -4.97 2.54 -5.63
CA LEU A 135 -5.56 2.91 -4.34
C LEU A 135 -6.84 3.75 -4.54
N PRO A 136 -7.83 3.67 -3.64
CA PRO A 136 -9.01 4.51 -3.74
C PRO A 136 -8.68 6.00 -3.46
N ALA A 137 -9.36 6.93 -4.15
CA ALA A 137 -9.15 8.37 -4.03
C ALA A 137 -9.75 8.97 -2.75
N HIS A 138 -9.63 8.28 -1.63
CA HIS A 138 -10.14 8.71 -0.32
C HIS A 138 -9.27 8.23 0.83
N GLN A 139 -9.65 8.52 2.07
CA GLN A 139 -8.93 8.24 3.31
C GLN A 139 -7.54 8.91 3.33
N SER A 140 -6.52 8.21 3.79
CA SER A 140 -5.14 8.70 3.86
C SER A 140 -4.41 8.72 2.51
N TYR A 141 -4.90 7.98 1.52
CA TYR A 141 -4.18 7.74 0.27
C TYR A 141 -3.84 9.00 -0.55
N PRO A 142 -4.75 10.01 -0.71
CA PRO A 142 -4.38 11.24 -1.42
C PRO A 142 -3.19 11.96 -0.78
N GLY A 143 -3.15 12.04 0.55
CA GLY A 143 -2.02 12.63 1.28
C GLY A 143 -0.74 11.78 1.20
N LEU A 144 -0.90 10.46 1.06
CA LEU A 144 0.21 9.53 0.95
C LEU A 144 0.96 9.67 -0.38
N VAL A 145 0.22 9.73 -1.49
CA VAL A 145 0.81 9.73 -2.84
C VAL A 145 1.08 11.13 -3.41
N GLY A 146 0.46 12.18 -2.86
CA GLY A 146 0.70 13.57 -3.25
C GLY A 146 0.56 13.80 -4.77
N ASP A 147 1.64 14.28 -5.40
CA ASP A 147 1.66 14.66 -6.82
C ASP A 147 1.42 13.49 -7.79
N TRP A 148 1.49 12.24 -7.34
CA TRP A 148 1.19 11.04 -8.15
C TRP A 148 -0.27 10.57 -8.04
N ALA A 149 -1.19 11.42 -7.58
CA ALA A 149 -2.59 11.07 -7.39
C ALA A 149 -3.26 10.54 -8.68
N ASP A 150 -2.98 11.12 -9.83
CA ASP A 150 -3.51 10.70 -11.14
C ASP A 150 -2.99 9.33 -11.59
N VAL A 151 -1.81 8.93 -11.12
CA VAL A 151 -1.19 7.62 -11.38
C VAL A 151 -1.67 6.57 -10.39
N ALA A 152 -1.71 6.92 -9.11
CA ALA A 152 -1.92 5.99 -8.01
C ALA A 152 -3.39 5.76 -7.64
N LEU A 153 -4.25 6.78 -7.82
CA LEU A 153 -5.60 6.77 -7.28
C LEU A 153 -6.66 6.44 -8.35
N TYR A 154 -7.68 5.71 -7.93
CA TYR A 154 -8.88 5.46 -8.72
C TYR A 154 -10.12 6.07 -8.05
N PRO A 155 -11.09 6.60 -8.83
CA PRO A 155 -12.36 7.11 -8.31
C PRO A 155 -13.28 5.97 -7.87
N ASP A 156 -14.35 6.30 -7.16
CA ASP A 156 -15.37 5.32 -6.76
C ASP A 156 -15.84 4.48 -7.94
N GLY A 157 -15.87 3.17 -7.75
CA GLY A 157 -16.19 2.20 -8.79
C GLY A 157 -15.10 1.96 -9.84
N GLY A 158 -13.97 2.68 -9.78
CA GLY A 158 -12.90 2.65 -10.79
C GLY A 158 -11.86 1.54 -10.63
N LEU A 159 -11.91 0.73 -9.57
CA LEU A 159 -10.88 -0.26 -9.25
C LEU A 159 -10.56 -1.21 -10.41
N THR A 160 -11.57 -1.88 -10.97
CA THR A 160 -11.37 -2.86 -12.05
C THR A 160 -10.76 -2.22 -13.29
N THR A 161 -11.23 -1.02 -13.66
CA THR A 161 -10.72 -0.27 -14.82
C THR A 161 -9.26 0.12 -14.60
N ARG A 162 -8.94 0.70 -13.44
CA ARG A 162 -7.56 1.10 -13.12
C ARG A 162 -6.61 -0.10 -13.09
N LEU A 163 -6.99 -1.22 -12.47
CA LEU A 163 -6.18 -2.44 -12.46
C LEU A 163 -5.96 -2.96 -13.90
N ARG A 164 -7.00 -2.96 -14.74
CA ARG A 164 -6.88 -3.35 -16.14
C ARG A 164 -5.87 -2.48 -16.88
N ASP A 165 -6.01 -1.18 -16.79
CA ASP A 165 -5.15 -0.22 -17.48
C ASP A 165 -3.69 -0.41 -17.09
N VAL A 166 -3.44 -0.59 -15.78
CA VAL A 166 -2.10 -0.84 -15.23
C VAL A 166 -1.52 -2.16 -15.72
N LEU A 167 -2.31 -3.25 -15.68
CA LEU A 167 -1.82 -4.58 -16.05
C LEU A 167 -1.60 -4.75 -17.55
N VAL A 168 -2.36 -4.03 -18.39
CA VAL A 168 -2.21 -4.08 -19.85
C VAL A 168 -0.97 -3.32 -20.32
N ASP A 169 -0.60 -2.23 -19.65
CA ASP A 169 0.58 -1.43 -20.03
C ASP A 169 1.37 -1.00 -18.79
N LEU A 170 1.85 -1.99 -18.03
CA LEU A 170 2.65 -1.75 -16.83
C LEU A 170 3.89 -0.86 -17.08
N PRO A 171 4.63 -1.01 -18.20
CA PRO A 171 5.76 -0.12 -18.49
C PRO A 171 5.38 1.35 -18.58
N ALA A 172 4.30 1.69 -19.29
CA ALA A 172 3.86 3.09 -19.41
C ALA A 172 3.42 3.65 -18.04
N TRP A 173 2.75 2.85 -17.22
CA TRP A 173 2.35 3.28 -15.87
C TRP A 173 3.55 3.46 -14.94
N ARG A 174 4.55 2.59 -15.00
CA ARG A 174 5.81 2.75 -14.26
C ARG A 174 6.56 4.03 -14.66
N ALA A 175 6.62 4.33 -15.95
CA ALA A 175 7.24 5.56 -16.44
C ALA A 175 6.58 6.83 -15.87
N ARG A 176 5.27 6.81 -15.66
CA ARG A 176 4.52 7.91 -15.01
C ARG A 176 4.72 7.97 -13.50
N ALA A 177 5.08 6.87 -12.87
CA ALA A 177 5.27 6.75 -11.42
C ALA A 177 6.72 7.04 -10.97
N VAL A 178 7.61 7.42 -11.88
CA VAL A 178 9.02 7.69 -11.55
C VAL A 178 9.13 8.69 -10.41
N GLY A 179 9.91 8.33 -9.38
CA GLY A 179 10.15 9.15 -8.19
C GLY A 179 9.12 8.97 -7.07
N LEU A 180 8.04 8.22 -7.28
CA LEU A 180 7.06 7.95 -6.23
C LEU A 180 7.68 7.13 -5.08
N ASP A 181 8.47 6.12 -5.40
CA ASP A 181 9.21 5.28 -4.44
C ASP A 181 10.17 6.12 -3.58
N ALA A 182 10.88 7.06 -4.19
CA ALA A 182 11.73 8.01 -3.48
C ALA A 182 10.92 8.98 -2.63
N SER A 183 9.81 9.49 -3.15
CA SER A 183 8.92 10.41 -2.41
C SER A 183 8.30 9.76 -1.18
N ILE A 184 7.92 8.47 -1.25
CA ILE A 184 7.29 7.78 -0.13
C ILE A 184 8.27 7.57 1.05
N ARG A 185 9.59 7.58 0.81
CA ARG A 185 10.61 7.44 1.84
C ARG A 185 10.68 8.63 2.81
N ARG A 186 9.95 9.73 2.56
CA ARG A 186 9.72 10.78 3.57
C ARG A 186 9.05 10.25 4.83
N PHE A 187 8.41 9.09 4.75
CA PHE A 187 7.78 8.40 5.88
C PHE A 187 8.69 7.36 6.55
N ASP A 188 9.94 7.21 6.08
CA ASP A 188 10.92 6.37 6.76
C ASP A 188 11.11 6.85 8.19
N TRP A 189 11.10 5.90 9.15
CA TRP A 189 11.29 6.22 10.57
C TRP A 189 12.53 7.05 10.81
N LEU A 190 13.65 6.73 10.15
CA LEU A 190 14.89 7.49 10.28
C LEU A 190 14.76 8.95 9.79
N THR A 191 13.83 9.22 8.89
CA THR A 191 13.55 10.58 8.39
C THR A 191 12.64 11.33 9.34
N VAL A 192 11.58 10.68 9.85
CA VAL A 192 10.55 11.39 10.64
C VAL A 192 10.92 11.55 12.11
N VAL A 193 11.82 10.71 12.65
CA VAL A 193 12.16 10.73 14.09
C VAL A 193 12.71 12.08 14.54
N SER A 194 13.56 12.74 13.75
CA SER A 194 14.09 14.06 14.07
C SER A 194 12.99 15.13 14.14
N ASP A 195 12.01 15.07 13.26
CA ASP A 195 10.83 15.95 13.28
C ASP A 195 9.99 15.76 14.55
N TYR A 196 9.87 14.49 15.03
CA TYR A 196 9.23 14.17 16.30
C TYR A 196 9.98 14.78 17.47
N ASP A 197 11.28 14.57 17.54
CA ASP A 197 12.13 15.08 18.64
C ASP A 197 12.10 16.62 18.69
N ASP A 198 12.31 17.30 17.56
CA ASP A 198 12.25 18.76 17.46
C ASP A 198 10.89 19.33 17.91
N ARG A 199 9.80 18.64 17.63
CA ARG A 199 8.46 19.08 18.03
C ARG A 199 8.21 18.84 19.51
N LEU A 200 8.63 17.69 20.03
CA LEU A 200 8.53 17.38 21.46
C LEU A 200 9.37 18.35 22.30
N GLU A 201 10.59 18.68 21.88
CA GLU A 201 11.43 19.66 22.53
C GLU A 201 10.77 21.05 22.55
N ARG A 202 10.23 21.52 21.44
CA ARG A 202 9.48 22.79 21.39
C ARG A 202 8.28 22.79 22.33
N LEU A 203 7.50 21.71 22.37
CA LEU A 203 6.39 21.59 23.29
C LEU A 203 6.81 21.58 24.75
N ALA A 204 7.98 21.02 25.08
CA ALA A 204 8.51 21.00 26.43
C ALA A 204 9.02 22.40 26.88
N VAL A 205 9.54 23.20 25.94
CA VAL A 205 10.05 24.55 26.23
C VAL A 205 8.95 25.61 26.24
N ASP A 206 8.03 25.54 25.28
CA ASP A 206 6.98 26.53 25.05
C ASP A 206 5.63 26.16 25.70
N GLY A 207 5.52 24.95 26.23
CA GLY A 207 4.31 24.44 26.88
C GLY A 207 4.07 25.15 28.22
N PRO A 208 2.78 25.29 28.67
CA PRO A 208 2.52 25.78 30.01
C PRO A 208 3.18 24.85 31.04
N PRO A 209 3.73 25.37 32.15
CA PRO A 209 4.42 24.57 33.14
C PRO A 209 3.49 23.44 33.65
N LEU A 210 3.99 22.20 33.59
CA LEU A 210 3.31 21.05 34.12
C LEU A 210 3.14 21.24 35.64
N GLY A 211 1.98 21.69 36.10
CA GLY A 211 1.69 21.74 37.53
C GLY A 211 1.10 23.03 38.09
N ALA A 212 0.13 23.61 37.42
CA ALA A 212 -0.75 24.61 38.02
C ALA A 212 -2.19 24.11 38.02
N HIS A 213 -2.48 23.14 38.91
CA HIS A 213 -3.83 22.80 39.36
C HIS A 213 -3.81 22.50 40.85
#